data_ba463d3cf042e22a411de17371433ad4
#
_entry.id   ba463d3cf042e22a411de17371433ad4
#
_cell.length_a   1.000
_cell.length_b   1.000
_cell.length_c   1.000
_cell.angle_alpha   90.00
_cell.angle_beta   90.00
_cell.angle_gamma   90.00
#
_symmetry.space_group_name_H-M   'P 1'
#
loop_
_entity.id
_entity.type
_entity.pdbx_description
1 polymer ?
#
loop_
_entity_poly.entity_id
_entity_poly.type
_entity_poly.pdbx_seq_one_letter_code
_entity_poly.pdbx_strand_id
1 'polypeptide(L)'
;RCKGEPEFLLKSEDLVASILPEGSTPPDTLLISIVHDDYTVVAGGVQFCIQNEEYLTTAQGNAYLCLSPYQPLPRLAHDAEQPDVLVSAILNGRALGSATMSVVIDAARKITSSIKDVQVVVHHLLGHSPEQVADLIHATGSDACMLWLHDFFTLCPSHTLQRNGISFCGAPPLQSNSCGLCLYGDERRRHLARMHALFESVDINVLAPSQFAADFWQAH
;
A
#
# COMPACT_ATOMS: atom_id res chain seq x y z
N ARG A 1 -4.15 -17.01 11.09
CA ARG A 1 -5.34 -16.86 11.96
C ARG A 1 -5.96 -15.52 11.64
N CYS A 2 -7.26 -15.50 11.32
CA CYS A 2 -7.98 -14.22 11.22
C CYS A 2 -7.92 -13.53 12.59
N LYS A 3 -7.51 -12.26 12.61
CA LYS A 3 -7.60 -11.43 13.83
C LYS A 3 -9.10 -11.21 14.09
N GLY A 4 -9.53 -11.21 15.36
CA GLY A 4 -10.86 -10.72 15.75
C GLY A 4 -11.04 -9.24 15.41
N GLU A 5 -12.21 -8.69 15.69
CA GLU A 5 -12.38 -7.23 15.62
C GLU A 5 -11.43 -6.54 16.59
N PRO A 6 -10.84 -5.38 16.24
CA PRO A 6 -9.98 -4.64 17.15
C PRO A 6 -10.81 -4.11 18.33
N GLU A 7 -10.29 -4.25 19.54
CA GLU A 7 -10.93 -3.76 20.76
C GLU A 7 -11.05 -2.23 20.77
N PHE A 8 -10.16 -1.55 20.06
CA PHE A 8 -10.09 -0.09 19.97
C PHE A 8 -9.61 0.35 18.59
N LEU A 9 -10.25 1.39 18.06
CA LEU A 9 -9.82 2.06 16.83
C LEU A 9 -9.22 3.42 17.17
N LEU A 10 -8.06 3.69 16.59
CA LEU A 10 -7.42 5.01 16.63
C LEU A 10 -8.30 6.04 15.92
N LYS A 11 -8.30 7.26 16.44
CA LYS A 11 -8.85 8.44 15.79
C LYS A 11 -7.74 9.19 15.05
N SER A 12 -8.11 10.11 14.18
CA SER A 12 -7.12 10.94 13.48
C SER A 12 -6.26 11.77 14.42
N GLU A 13 -6.84 12.24 15.54
CA GLU A 13 -6.12 12.98 16.57
C GLU A 13 -5.04 12.12 17.25
N ASP A 14 -5.32 10.82 17.48
CA ASP A 14 -4.35 9.89 18.08
C ASP A 14 -3.16 9.66 17.15
N LEU A 15 -3.41 9.53 15.84
CA LEU A 15 -2.35 9.42 14.83
C LEU A 15 -1.53 10.70 14.75
N VAL A 16 -2.19 11.86 14.68
CA VAL A 16 -1.52 13.17 14.65
C VAL A 16 -0.66 13.36 15.90
N ALA A 17 -1.19 13.10 17.09
CA ALA A 17 -0.45 13.22 18.35
C ALA A 17 0.74 12.24 18.44
N SER A 18 0.63 11.06 17.83
CA SER A 18 1.73 10.09 17.77
C SER A 18 2.86 10.55 16.84
N ILE A 19 2.51 11.17 15.69
CA ILE A 19 3.50 11.65 14.71
C ILE A 19 4.09 13.01 15.13
N LEU A 20 3.26 13.87 15.75
CA LEU A 20 3.60 15.21 16.20
C LEU A 20 3.36 15.33 17.72
N PRO A 21 4.18 14.69 18.57
CA PRO A 21 3.99 14.78 20.01
C PRO A 21 4.13 16.23 20.50
N GLU A 22 3.30 16.63 21.45
CA GLU A 22 3.30 17.96 22.02
C GLU A 22 4.67 18.33 22.59
N GLY A 23 5.17 19.51 22.24
CA GLY A 23 6.50 19.99 22.69
C GLY A 23 7.69 19.38 21.92
N SER A 24 7.48 18.50 20.96
CA SER A 24 8.54 17.98 20.09
C SER A 24 8.74 18.85 18.84
N THR A 25 9.94 18.79 18.26
CA THR A 25 10.19 19.36 16.93
C THR A 25 9.59 18.41 15.90
N PRO A 26 8.71 18.88 15.00
CA PRO A 26 8.20 18.05 13.91
C PRO A 26 9.34 17.48 13.05
N PRO A 27 9.21 16.26 12.53
CA PRO A 27 10.14 15.76 11.53
C PRO A 27 10.02 16.57 10.24
N ASP A 28 11.12 16.71 9.49
CA ASP A 28 11.07 17.39 8.18
C ASP A 28 10.24 16.60 7.17
N THR A 29 10.32 15.27 7.23
CA THR A 29 9.62 14.36 6.32
C THR A 29 8.86 13.29 7.11
N LEU A 30 7.64 12.97 6.64
CA LEU A 30 6.90 11.77 6.98
C LEU A 30 6.79 10.89 5.74
N LEU A 31 7.31 9.67 5.81
CA LEU A 31 7.11 8.65 4.79
C LEU A 31 5.99 7.71 5.22
N ILE A 32 4.91 7.63 4.43
CA ILE A 32 3.78 6.73 4.65
C ILE A 32 3.94 5.54 3.71
N SER A 33 4.10 4.35 4.27
CA SER A 33 4.34 3.10 3.54
C SER A 33 3.09 2.23 3.52
N ILE A 34 2.61 1.85 2.33
CA ILE A 34 1.48 0.96 2.11
C ILE A 34 2.01 -0.45 1.83
N VAL A 35 1.71 -1.39 2.70
CA VAL A 35 2.27 -2.75 2.67
C VAL A 35 1.18 -3.80 2.88
N HIS A 36 1.44 -5.04 2.48
CA HIS A 36 0.43 -6.12 2.61
C HIS A 36 0.49 -6.89 3.93
N ASP A 37 1.62 -6.84 4.65
CA ASP A 37 1.85 -7.56 5.90
C ASP A 37 2.52 -6.68 6.94
N ASP A 38 2.39 -7.08 8.20
CA ASP A 38 3.13 -6.49 9.32
C ASP A 38 4.60 -6.95 9.27
N TYR A 39 5.48 -6.05 8.82
CA TYR A 39 6.92 -6.31 8.66
C TYR A 39 7.67 -6.54 9.96
N THR A 40 7.06 -6.25 11.12
CA THR A 40 7.68 -6.47 12.43
C THR A 40 7.55 -7.91 12.91
N VAL A 41 6.59 -8.66 12.33
CA VAL A 41 6.30 -10.05 12.71
C VAL A 41 6.43 -11.05 11.56
N VAL A 42 6.36 -10.58 10.31
CA VAL A 42 6.52 -11.41 9.11
C VAL A 42 7.92 -11.18 8.53
N ALA A 43 8.60 -12.24 8.13
CA ALA A 43 9.91 -12.18 7.48
C ALA A 43 9.79 -12.56 6.00
N GLY A 44 10.39 -11.73 5.12
CA GLY A 44 10.41 -11.95 3.68
C GLY A 44 11.20 -10.86 2.96
N GLY A 45 11.36 -10.97 1.64
CA GLY A 45 12.13 -10.01 0.84
C GLY A 45 11.54 -8.60 0.88
N VAL A 46 10.21 -8.50 0.78
CA VAL A 46 9.48 -7.20 0.86
C VAL A 46 9.65 -6.58 2.25
N GLN A 47 9.47 -7.38 3.30
CA GLN A 47 9.60 -6.91 4.69
C GLN A 47 11.02 -6.42 4.99
N PHE A 48 12.04 -7.05 4.40
CA PHE A 48 13.44 -6.56 4.47
C PHE A 48 13.60 -5.19 3.81
N CYS A 49 12.97 -4.95 2.65
CA CYS A 49 13.00 -3.63 2.02
C CYS A 49 12.36 -2.58 2.92
N ILE A 50 11.21 -2.89 3.52
CA ILE A 50 10.47 -2.00 4.41
C ILE A 50 11.30 -1.69 5.68
N GLN A 51 11.93 -2.69 6.29
CA GLN A 51 12.80 -2.51 7.46
C GLN A 51 13.99 -1.59 7.16
N ASN A 52 14.62 -1.77 5.99
CA ASN A 52 15.72 -0.91 5.56
C ASN A 52 15.25 0.53 5.27
N GLU A 53 14.11 0.68 4.64
CA GLU A 53 13.52 2.00 4.35
C GLU A 53 13.18 2.73 5.65
N GLU A 54 12.53 2.06 6.61
CA GLU A 54 12.28 2.60 7.94
C GLU A 54 13.59 3.02 8.64
N TYR A 55 14.58 2.13 8.66
CA TYR A 55 15.87 2.41 9.28
C TYR A 55 16.54 3.65 8.68
N LEU A 56 16.57 3.75 7.35
CA LEU A 56 17.18 4.89 6.66
C LEU A 56 16.41 6.19 6.92
N THR A 57 15.09 6.14 6.92
CA THR A 57 14.21 7.29 7.18
C THR A 57 14.38 7.80 8.61
N THR A 58 14.32 6.89 9.60
CA THR A 58 14.42 7.25 11.02
C THR A 58 15.83 7.65 11.43
N ALA A 59 16.87 7.09 10.81
CA ALA A 59 18.27 7.49 11.05
C ALA A 59 18.54 8.96 10.60
N GLN A 60 17.73 9.50 9.71
CA GLN A 60 17.78 10.89 9.29
C GLN A 60 16.91 11.83 10.16
N GLY A 61 16.30 11.32 11.22
CA GLY A 61 15.41 12.08 12.09
C GLY A 61 14.00 12.29 11.53
N ASN A 62 13.65 11.57 10.46
CA ASN A 62 12.33 11.60 9.83
C ASN A 62 11.39 10.56 10.44
N ALA A 63 10.10 10.68 10.16
CA ALA A 63 9.08 9.73 10.63
C ALA A 63 8.70 8.74 9.52
N TYR A 64 8.45 7.49 9.92
CA TYR A 64 8.03 6.40 9.05
C TYR A 64 6.75 5.76 9.56
N LEU A 65 5.64 5.92 8.83
CA LEU A 65 4.34 5.33 9.15
C LEU A 65 4.05 4.19 8.20
N CYS A 66 4.01 2.97 8.69
CA CYS A 66 3.68 1.78 7.92
C CYS A 66 2.22 1.37 8.15
N LEU A 67 1.49 1.12 7.06
CA LEU A 67 0.09 0.75 7.04
C LEU A 67 -0.08 -0.61 6.37
N SER A 68 -0.54 -1.60 7.11
CA SER A 68 -0.87 -2.93 6.57
C SER A 68 -2.34 -3.25 6.80
N PRO A 69 -3.01 -4.06 5.95
CA PRO A 69 -4.38 -4.48 6.20
C PRO A 69 -4.50 -5.17 7.55
N TYR A 70 -5.50 -4.80 8.34
CA TYR A 70 -5.74 -5.44 9.63
C TYR A 70 -6.05 -6.93 9.47
N GLN A 71 -6.83 -7.27 8.46
CA GLN A 71 -7.06 -8.64 8.03
C GLN A 71 -6.43 -8.87 6.66
N PRO A 72 -5.48 -9.82 6.54
CA PRO A 72 -4.87 -10.12 5.25
C PRO A 72 -5.92 -10.59 4.24
N LEU A 73 -5.93 -9.99 3.05
CA LEU A 73 -6.75 -10.40 1.93
C LEU A 73 -5.84 -10.74 0.74
N PRO A 74 -6.07 -11.85 0.02
CA PRO A 74 -5.25 -12.24 -1.13
C PRO A 74 -5.64 -11.50 -2.42
N ARG A 75 -6.28 -10.35 -2.31
CA ARG A 75 -6.80 -9.51 -3.40
C ARG A 75 -6.88 -8.05 -2.96
N LEU A 76 -7.22 -7.15 -3.88
CA LEU A 76 -7.62 -5.79 -3.52
C LEU A 76 -8.86 -5.83 -2.60
N ALA A 77 -8.94 -4.92 -1.65
CA ALA A 77 -10.16 -4.75 -0.87
C ALA A 77 -11.32 -4.37 -1.80
N HIS A 78 -12.49 -4.94 -1.56
CA HIS A 78 -13.66 -4.75 -2.42
C HIS A 78 -14.56 -3.67 -1.82
N ASP A 79 -14.88 -2.63 -2.59
CA ASP A 79 -15.63 -1.47 -2.11
C ASP A 79 -17.00 -1.82 -1.51
N ALA A 80 -17.69 -2.83 -2.09
CA ALA A 80 -19.00 -3.27 -1.60
C ALA A 80 -18.91 -4.06 -0.28
N GLU A 81 -17.76 -4.73 -0.01
CA GLU A 81 -17.56 -5.55 1.18
C GLU A 81 -16.83 -4.80 2.30
N GLN A 82 -15.99 -3.84 1.91
CA GLN A 82 -15.18 -3.02 2.81
C GLN A 82 -15.11 -1.58 2.29
N PRO A 83 -16.15 -0.77 2.54
CA PRO A 83 -16.19 0.61 2.07
C PRO A 83 -15.11 1.48 2.71
N ASP A 84 -14.58 1.07 3.86
CA ASP A 84 -13.46 1.72 4.54
C ASP A 84 -12.50 0.65 5.07
N VAL A 85 -11.33 0.56 4.46
CA VAL A 85 -10.34 -0.49 4.78
C VAL A 85 -9.78 -0.26 6.18
N LEU A 86 -9.82 -1.32 6.99
CA LEU A 86 -9.20 -1.33 8.31
C LEU A 86 -7.73 -1.69 8.18
N VAL A 87 -6.85 -0.82 8.69
CA VAL A 87 -5.39 -0.99 8.65
C VAL A 87 -4.79 -1.02 10.06
N SER A 88 -3.68 -1.74 10.20
CA SER A 88 -2.78 -1.65 11.34
C SER A 88 -1.75 -0.56 11.06
N ALA A 89 -1.51 0.32 12.02
CA ALA A 89 -0.56 1.42 11.93
C ALA A 89 0.66 1.16 12.82
N ILE A 90 1.86 1.28 12.22
CA ILE A 90 3.16 1.13 12.88
C ILE A 90 3.96 2.40 12.60
N LEU A 91 4.37 3.11 13.64
CA LEU A 91 5.18 4.33 13.53
C LEU A 91 6.58 4.05 14.08
N ASN A 92 7.61 4.22 13.23
CA ASN A 92 9.01 4.04 13.61
C ASN A 92 9.24 2.69 14.34
N GLY A 93 8.72 1.59 13.77
CA GLY A 93 8.80 0.24 14.34
C GLY A 93 7.88 -0.04 15.53
N ARG A 94 7.14 0.94 16.01
CA ARG A 94 6.22 0.79 17.14
C ARG A 94 4.77 0.68 16.68
N ALA A 95 4.10 -0.40 17.03
CA ALA A 95 2.68 -0.55 16.77
C ALA A 95 1.87 0.52 17.55
N LEU A 96 1.04 1.26 16.82
CA LEU A 96 0.12 2.25 17.40
C LEU A 96 -1.26 1.64 17.68
N GLY A 97 -1.73 0.77 16.80
CA GLY A 97 -3.07 0.20 16.83
C GLY A 97 -3.68 0.08 15.44
N SER A 98 -5.00 0.09 15.37
CA SER A 98 -5.73 -0.03 14.11
C SER A 98 -6.60 1.21 13.86
N ALA A 99 -6.72 1.59 12.60
CA ALA A 99 -7.54 2.70 12.14
C ALA A 99 -8.24 2.32 10.84
N THR A 100 -9.32 2.99 10.49
CA THR A 100 -9.84 2.93 9.13
C THR A 100 -9.01 3.82 8.21
N MET A 101 -9.00 3.53 6.91
CA MET A 101 -8.24 4.33 5.96
C MET A 101 -8.73 5.79 5.91
N SER A 102 -10.03 6.02 6.08
CA SER A 102 -10.57 7.38 6.17
C SER A 102 -10.00 8.19 7.34
N VAL A 103 -9.76 7.55 8.48
CA VAL A 103 -9.10 8.15 9.66
C VAL A 103 -7.63 8.50 9.35
N VAL A 104 -6.92 7.62 8.63
CA VAL A 104 -5.53 7.88 8.18
C VAL A 104 -5.50 9.06 7.20
N ILE A 105 -6.41 9.09 6.24
CA ILE A 105 -6.55 10.19 5.27
C ILE A 105 -6.82 11.53 5.98
N ASP A 106 -7.70 11.55 6.98
CA ASP A 106 -7.98 12.75 7.77
C ASP A 106 -6.74 13.19 8.58
N ALA A 107 -6.02 12.24 9.18
CA ALA A 107 -4.76 12.53 9.87
C ALA A 107 -3.70 13.11 8.91
N ALA A 108 -3.55 12.54 7.71
CA ALA A 108 -2.62 13.04 6.70
C ALA A 108 -2.91 14.50 6.33
N ARG A 109 -4.17 14.87 6.09
CA ARG A 109 -4.57 16.26 5.83
C ARG A 109 -4.18 17.22 6.95
N LYS A 110 -4.35 16.80 8.21
CA LYS A 110 -4.00 17.62 9.38
C LYS A 110 -2.49 17.81 9.52
N ILE A 111 -1.71 16.80 9.18
CA ILE A 111 -0.25 16.78 9.34
C ILE A 111 0.46 17.68 8.31
N THR A 112 -0.06 17.80 7.10
CA THR A 112 0.55 18.57 6.01
C THR A 112 0.80 20.05 6.33
N SER A 113 0.10 20.61 7.31
CA SER A 113 0.34 21.97 7.78
C SER A 113 1.57 22.10 8.69
N SER A 114 2.08 21.00 9.23
CA SER A 114 3.13 20.96 10.24
C SER A 114 4.40 20.24 9.79
N ILE A 115 4.30 19.34 8.82
CA ILE A 115 5.43 18.62 8.24
C ILE A 115 5.69 19.16 6.84
N LYS A 116 6.96 19.43 6.56
CA LYS A 116 7.38 20.05 5.30
C LYS A 116 7.13 19.17 4.09
N ASP A 117 7.33 17.86 4.24
CA ASP A 117 7.23 16.90 3.15
C ASP A 117 6.55 15.60 3.65
N VAL A 118 5.42 15.25 3.05
CA VAL A 118 4.69 14.02 3.35
C VAL A 118 4.63 13.19 2.08
N GLN A 119 5.31 12.06 2.07
CA GLN A 119 5.46 11.19 0.91
C GLN A 119 4.73 9.86 1.13
N VAL A 120 4.25 9.26 0.03
CA VAL A 120 3.66 7.92 0.05
C VAL A 120 4.51 6.98 -0.79
N VAL A 121 4.81 5.81 -0.24
CA VAL A 121 5.42 4.69 -0.96
C VAL A 121 4.49 3.48 -0.89
N VAL A 122 4.23 2.88 -2.04
CA VAL A 122 3.39 1.69 -2.16
C VAL A 122 4.29 0.49 -2.42
N HIS A 123 4.44 -0.37 -1.43
CA HIS A 123 5.13 -1.65 -1.60
C HIS A 123 4.20 -2.73 -2.13
N HIS A 124 2.95 -2.74 -1.66
CA HIS A 124 1.98 -3.71 -2.13
C HIS A 124 0.54 -3.31 -1.81
N LEU A 125 -0.38 -3.61 -2.73
CA LEU A 125 -1.81 -3.26 -2.59
C LEU A 125 -2.71 -4.43 -2.15
N LEU A 126 -2.16 -5.62 -1.83
CA LEU A 126 -2.97 -6.71 -1.27
C LEU A 126 -3.70 -6.25 -0.01
N GLY A 127 -5.02 -6.41 -0.01
CA GLY A 127 -5.89 -6.01 1.09
C GLY A 127 -6.18 -4.52 1.20
N HIS A 128 -5.66 -3.69 0.29
CA HIS A 128 -5.95 -2.26 0.21
C HIS A 128 -6.94 -1.93 -0.90
N SER A 129 -7.62 -0.78 -0.79
CA SER A 129 -8.40 -0.16 -1.85
C SER A 129 -7.52 0.81 -2.62
N PRO A 130 -7.29 0.63 -3.92
CA PRO A 130 -6.55 1.59 -4.74
C PRO A 130 -7.14 3.01 -4.68
N GLU A 131 -8.45 3.11 -4.58
CA GLU A 131 -9.19 4.37 -4.50
C GLU A 131 -8.84 5.12 -3.21
N GLN A 132 -8.88 4.43 -2.05
CA GLN A 132 -8.50 5.04 -0.77
C GLN A 132 -7.00 5.34 -0.70
N VAL A 133 -6.15 4.58 -1.39
CA VAL A 133 -4.71 4.89 -1.51
C VAL A 133 -4.51 6.16 -2.34
N ALA A 134 -5.25 6.35 -3.44
CA ALA A 134 -5.24 7.60 -4.19
C ALA A 134 -5.70 8.79 -3.32
N ASP A 135 -6.79 8.63 -2.57
CA ASP A 135 -7.29 9.65 -1.65
C ASP A 135 -6.26 10.00 -0.57
N LEU A 136 -5.51 9.01 -0.07
CA LEU A 136 -4.42 9.24 0.88
C LEU A 136 -3.30 10.05 0.25
N ILE A 137 -2.87 9.72 -0.98
CA ILE A 137 -1.82 10.44 -1.69
C ILE A 137 -2.24 11.90 -1.87
N HIS A 138 -3.43 12.18 -2.37
CA HIS A 138 -3.95 13.54 -2.50
C HIS A 138 -4.06 14.27 -1.14
N ALA A 139 -4.39 13.54 -0.07
CA ALA A 139 -4.46 14.10 1.28
C ALA A 139 -3.11 14.59 1.82
N THR A 140 -1.98 14.10 1.29
CA THR A 140 -0.64 14.58 1.63
C THR A 140 -0.28 15.92 0.97
N GLY A 141 -1.14 16.45 0.11
CA GLY A 141 -0.85 17.64 -0.69
C GLY A 141 0.03 17.37 -1.92
N SER A 142 0.29 16.10 -2.22
CA SER A 142 1.03 15.64 -3.40
C SER A 142 0.10 14.86 -4.33
N ASP A 143 0.35 14.93 -5.62
CA ASP A 143 -0.29 14.07 -6.62
C ASP A 143 0.65 12.93 -7.05
N ALA A 144 1.79 12.76 -6.39
CA ALA A 144 2.82 11.78 -6.75
C ALA A 144 3.10 10.79 -5.62
N CYS A 145 3.45 9.55 -6.00
CA CYS A 145 3.95 8.53 -5.07
C CYS A 145 5.02 7.65 -5.72
N MET A 146 5.70 6.85 -4.89
CA MET A 146 6.56 5.76 -5.36
C MET A 146 5.82 4.44 -5.27
N LEU A 147 6.02 3.55 -6.26
CA LEU A 147 5.47 2.19 -6.26
C LEU A 147 6.59 1.18 -6.55
N TRP A 148 6.79 0.24 -5.63
CA TRP A 148 7.71 -0.86 -5.81
C TRP A 148 7.08 -2.04 -6.56
N LEU A 149 7.73 -2.52 -7.60
CA LEU A 149 7.39 -3.76 -8.28
C LEU A 149 8.06 -4.95 -7.59
N HIS A 150 7.55 -5.37 -6.44
CA HIS A 150 8.06 -6.59 -5.80
C HIS A 150 7.63 -7.85 -6.54
N ASP A 151 6.50 -7.77 -7.23
CA ASP A 151 5.92 -8.80 -8.08
C ASP A 151 5.02 -8.17 -9.16
N PHE A 152 4.15 -8.95 -9.76
CA PHE A 152 3.27 -8.48 -10.84
C PHE A 152 1.81 -8.31 -10.39
N PHE A 153 1.59 -8.00 -9.13
CA PHE A 153 0.24 -7.77 -8.60
C PHE A 153 -0.49 -6.63 -9.32
N THR A 154 0.23 -5.61 -9.76
CA THR A 154 -0.37 -4.52 -10.55
C THR A 154 -0.96 -4.99 -11.89
N LEU A 155 -0.48 -6.12 -12.44
CA LEU A 155 -0.93 -6.70 -13.71
C LEU A 155 -1.98 -7.80 -13.54
N CYS A 156 -2.03 -8.44 -12.37
CA CYS A 156 -2.94 -9.56 -12.14
C CYS A 156 -3.08 -9.86 -10.63
N PRO A 157 -4.27 -10.25 -10.14
CA PRO A 157 -4.44 -10.77 -8.77
C PRO A 157 -3.53 -11.97 -8.47
N SER A 158 -3.21 -12.79 -9.48
CA SER A 158 -2.13 -13.78 -9.40
C SER A 158 -0.78 -13.07 -9.55
N HIS A 159 -0.26 -12.53 -8.46
CA HIS A 159 0.95 -11.71 -8.41
C HIS A 159 2.19 -12.39 -9.03
N THR A 160 2.23 -13.73 -9.05
CA THR A 160 3.28 -14.51 -9.71
C THR A 160 2.99 -14.80 -11.18
N LEU A 161 1.87 -14.35 -11.72
CA LEU A 161 1.37 -14.61 -13.07
C LEU A 161 1.28 -16.11 -13.39
N GLN A 162 0.93 -16.92 -12.39
CA GLN A 162 0.70 -18.35 -12.57
C GLN A 162 -0.78 -18.61 -12.82
N ARG A 163 -1.10 -19.05 -14.04
CA ARG A 163 -2.45 -19.52 -14.38
C ARG A 163 -2.81 -20.73 -13.53
N ASN A 164 -3.87 -20.60 -12.74
CA ASN A 164 -4.36 -21.64 -11.82
C ASN A 164 -3.28 -22.16 -10.83
N GLY A 165 -2.23 -21.36 -10.55
CA GLY A 165 -1.11 -21.78 -9.71
C GLY A 165 -0.17 -22.82 -10.35
N ILE A 166 -0.26 -23.09 -11.67
CA ILE A 166 0.44 -24.18 -12.34
C ILE A 166 1.54 -23.68 -13.27
N SER A 167 1.24 -22.72 -14.15
CA SER A 167 2.15 -22.31 -15.20
C SER A 167 2.18 -20.81 -15.40
N PHE A 168 3.37 -20.27 -15.60
CA PHE A 168 3.55 -18.85 -15.95
C PHE A 168 2.76 -18.52 -17.22
N CYS A 169 1.92 -17.48 -17.16
CA CYS A 169 1.02 -17.11 -18.25
C CYS A 169 1.49 -15.86 -19.03
N GLY A 170 2.49 -15.13 -18.52
CA GLY A 170 3.01 -13.93 -19.17
C GLY A 170 2.01 -12.80 -19.31
N ALA A 171 1.03 -12.68 -18.41
CA ALA A 171 0.01 -11.62 -18.39
C ALA A 171 -0.64 -11.36 -19.79
N PRO A 172 -1.28 -12.35 -20.43
CA PRO A 172 -1.80 -12.19 -21.79
C PRO A 172 -2.83 -11.06 -21.86
N PRO A 173 -3.06 -10.46 -23.04
CA PRO A 173 -4.09 -9.46 -23.23
C PRO A 173 -5.45 -9.92 -22.69
N LEU A 174 -6.26 -9.01 -22.15
CA LEU A 174 -7.56 -9.35 -21.54
C LEU A 174 -8.55 -10.02 -22.54
N GLN A 175 -8.37 -9.75 -23.82
CA GLN A 175 -9.18 -10.35 -24.90
C GLN A 175 -8.77 -11.80 -25.21
N SER A 176 -7.66 -12.26 -24.64
CA SER A 176 -7.18 -13.62 -24.82
C SER A 176 -8.09 -14.63 -24.13
N ASN A 177 -8.35 -15.76 -24.79
CA ASN A 177 -9.08 -16.89 -24.19
C ASN A 177 -8.33 -17.51 -22.99
N SER A 178 -7.05 -17.22 -22.84
CA SER A 178 -6.23 -17.76 -21.74
C SER A 178 -6.72 -17.33 -20.35
N CYS A 179 -7.23 -16.11 -20.21
CA CYS A 179 -7.83 -15.64 -18.95
C CYS A 179 -9.21 -16.23 -18.70
N GLY A 180 -9.96 -16.59 -19.73
CA GLY A 180 -11.28 -17.25 -19.61
C GLY A 180 -11.24 -18.63 -18.95
N LEU A 181 -10.07 -19.27 -18.92
CA LEU A 181 -9.83 -20.58 -18.28
C LEU A 181 -9.06 -20.46 -16.95
N CYS A 182 -8.80 -19.23 -16.51
CA CYS A 182 -8.03 -18.94 -15.29
C CYS A 182 -8.98 -18.65 -14.12
N LEU A 183 -8.65 -19.16 -12.92
CA LEU A 183 -9.39 -18.86 -11.68
C LEU A 183 -9.47 -17.35 -11.40
N TYR A 184 -8.48 -16.58 -11.86
CA TYR A 184 -8.40 -15.11 -11.67
C TYR A 184 -9.00 -14.33 -12.85
N GLY A 185 -9.53 -14.99 -13.89
CA GLY A 185 -9.87 -14.32 -15.14
C GLY A 185 -10.90 -13.19 -14.99
N ASP A 186 -11.99 -13.46 -14.31
CA ASP A 186 -13.05 -12.46 -14.06
C ASP A 186 -12.58 -11.37 -13.08
N GLU A 187 -11.84 -11.76 -12.05
CA GLU A 187 -11.29 -10.82 -11.08
C GLU A 187 -10.24 -9.91 -11.73
N ARG A 188 -9.38 -10.45 -12.60
CA ARG A 188 -8.32 -9.68 -13.28
C ARG A 188 -8.88 -8.48 -14.06
N ARG A 189 -10.04 -8.62 -14.68
CA ARG A 189 -10.67 -7.50 -15.43
C ARG A 189 -11.01 -6.34 -14.51
N ARG A 190 -11.64 -6.62 -13.37
CA ARG A 190 -11.97 -5.61 -12.36
C ARG A 190 -10.72 -5.05 -11.70
N HIS A 191 -9.78 -5.91 -11.39
CA HIS A 191 -8.48 -5.55 -10.81
C HIS A 191 -7.74 -4.54 -11.69
N LEU A 192 -7.57 -4.85 -12.99
CA LEU A 192 -6.91 -3.95 -13.93
C LEU A 192 -7.64 -2.62 -14.09
N ALA A 193 -8.97 -2.61 -14.15
CA ALA A 193 -9.73 -1.37 -14.24
C ALA A 193 -9.44 -0.45 -13.04
N ARG A 194 -9.37 -1.00 -11.81
CA ARG A 194 -9.05 -0.23 -10.60
C ARG A 194 -7.59 0.21 -10.55
N MET A 195 -6.67 -0.65 -11.00
CA MET A 195 -5.25 -0.27 -11.11
C MET A 195 -5.05 0.84 -12.14
N HIS A 196 -5.70 0.78 -13.31
CA HIS A 196 -5.65 1.85 -14.30
C HIS A 196 -6.20 3.16 -13.73
N ALA A 197 -7.33 3.13 -13.03
CA ALA A 197 -7.89 4.32 -12.38
C ALA A 197 -6.90 4.95 -11.38
N LEU A 198 -6.17 4.13 -10.60
CA LEU A 198 -5.11 4.63 -9.73
C LEU A 198 -3.98 5.30 -10.53
N PHE A 199 -3.48 4.64 -11.59
CA PHE A 199 -2.41 5.20 -12.44
C PHE A 199 -2.83 6.44 -13.21
N GLU A 200 -4.11 6.64 -13.49
CA GLU A 200 -4.65 7.83 -14.13
C GLU A 200 -4.85 8.98 -13.14
N SER A 201 -5.08 8.69 -11.86
CA SER A 201 -5.38 9.70 -10.84
C SER A 201 -4.13 10.21 -10.11
N VAL A 202 -3.02 9.47 -10.14
CA VAL A 202 -1.79 9.75 -9.39
C VAL A 202 -0.57 9.61 -10.29
N ASP A 203 0.39 10.53 -10.15
CA ASP A 203 1.71 10.43 -10.79
C ASP A 203 2.56 9.38 -10.05
N ILE A 204 2.69 8.19 -10.65
CA ILE A 204 3.35 7.05 -10.01
C ILE A 204 4.74 6.85 -10.55
N ASN A 205 5.75 7.04 -9.68
CA ASN A 205 7.15 6.72 -9.95
C ASN A 205 7.40 5.25 -9.62
N VAL A 206 7.50 4.42 -10.66
CA VAL A 206 7.66 2.96 -10.50
C VAL A 206 9.12 2.59 -10.27
N LEU A 207 9.36 1.85 -9.19
CA LEU A 207 10.67 1.30 -8.82
C LEU A 207 10.68 -0.21 -9.08
N ALA A 208 11.57 -0.66 -9.95
CA ALA A 208 11.70 -2.08 -10.29
C ALA A 208 13.01 -2.67 -9.76
N PRO A 209 13.02 -3.93 -9.25
CA PRO A 209 14.21 -4.55 -8.71
C PRO A 209 15.23 -4.97 -9.80
N SER A 210 14.82 -4.97 -11.05
CA SER A 210 15.67 -5.30 -12.19
C SER A 210 15.13 -4.71 -13.48
N GLN A 211 16.01 -4.57 -14.48
CA GLN A 211 15.61 -4.13 -15.82
C GLN A 211 14.57 -5.09 -16.44
N PHE A 212 14.72 -6.40 -16.22
CA PHE A 212 13.75 -7.38 -16.69
C PHE A 212 12.33 -7.12 -16.12
N ALA A 213 12.23 -6.85 -14.81
CA ALA A 213 10.93 -6.55 -14.19
C ALA A 213 10.33 -5.26 -14.76
N ALA A 214 11.15 -4.22 -14.96
CA ALA A 214 10.71 -2.97 -15.55
C ALA A 214 10.21 -3.16 -16.98
N ASP A 215 11.00 -3.80 -17.83
CA ASP A 215 10.68 -4.03 -19.25
C ASP A 215 9.40 -4.88 -19.39
N PHE A 216 9.31 -5.95 -18.58
CA PHE A 216 8.13 -6.81 -18.58
C PHE A 216 6.89 -6.03 -18.16
N TRP A 217 6.97 -5.25 -17.10
CA TRP A 217 5.85 -4.47 -16.60
C TRP A 217 5.39 -3.39 -17.60
N GLN A 218 6.34 -2.67 -18.22
CA GLN A 218 6.04 -1.65 -19.22
C GLN A 218 5.39 -2.20 -20.50
N ALA A 219 5.65 -3.47 -20.82
CA ALA A 219 5.07 -4.12 -22.00
C ALA A 219 3.61 -4.56 -21.81
N HIS A 220 3.06 -4.48 -20.61
CA HIS A 220 1.74 -5.01 -20.24
C HIS A 220 0.84 -3.97 -19.57
#